data_89cecd3c94ffab70376ab073d0c49eaa
#
_entry.id   89cecd3c94ffab70376ab073d0c49eaa
#
_cell.length_a   1.000
_cell.length_b   1.000
_cell.length_c   1.000
_cell.angle_alpha   90.00
_cell.angle_beta   90.00
_cell.angle_gamma   90.00
#
_symmetry.space_group_name_H-M   'P 1'
#
loop_
_entity.id
_entity.type
_entity.pdbx_description
1 polymer ?
#
loop_
_entity_poly.entity_id
_entity_poly.type
_entity_poly.pdbx_seq_one_letter_code
_entity_poly.pdbx_strand_id
1 'polypeptide(L)'
;MSIPIDDAIRAMILDEEDIPVELRRTLGFTTRERLDHLIHDIISNSMGRDDIIMSDETAEALRDLRLFMFEHVYRNPVAKGEEVKAKAMLEQMYYFYMDHIEQLPAKLLKMLDEGEDKGRIVCDYISGMTDKYAITKFKENFMPQAWKVDGY
;
A
#
# COMPACT_ATOMS: atom_id res chain seq x y z
N MET A 1 -6.27 4.63 1.93
CA MET A 1 -5.53 3.68 1.08
C MET A 1 -6.28 2.35 1.14
N SER A 2 -6.70 1.80 0.01
CA SER A 2 -7.44 0.53 -0.05
C SER A 2 -6.42 -0.55 -0.34
N ILE A 3 -6.22 -1.50 0.59
CA ILE A 3 -5.44 -2.71 0.27
C ILE A 3 -6.31 -3.51 -0.70
N PRO A 4 -5.86 -3.83 -1.91
CA PRO A 4 -6.59 -4.72 -2.79
C PRO A 4 -6.82 -6.08 -2.11
N ILE A 5 -7.92 -6.74 -2.42
CA ILE A 5 -8.23 -8.08 -1.90
C ILE A 5 -7.05 -9.04 -2.16
N ASP A 6 -6.44 -8.95 -3.34
CA ASP A 6 -5.27 -9.76 -3.71
C ASP A 6 -4.06 -9.57 -2.79
N ASP A 7 -3.85 -8.36 -2.26
CA ASP A 7 -2.77 -8.11 -1.32
C ASP A 7 -3.07 -8.73 0.04
N ALA A 8 -4.33 -8.70 0.49
CA ALA A 8 -4.76 -9.36 1.71
C ALA A 8 -4.64 -10.88 1.62
N ILE A 9 -4.99 -11.46 0.48
CA ILE A 9 -4.84 -12.90 0.21
C ILE A 9 -3.36 -13.29 0.15
N ARG A 10 -2.53 -12.54 -0.56
CA ARG A 10 -1.07 -12.77 -0.62
C ARG A 10 -0.40 -12.66 0.76
N ALA A 11 -0.92 -11.80 1.62
CA ALA A 11 -0.46 -11.64 2.99
C ALA A 11 -1.01 -12.72 3.94
N MET A 12 -1.82 -13.67 3.45
CA MET A 12 -2.50 -14.71 4.23
C MET A 12 -3.35 -14.12 5.39
N ILE A 13 -3.92 -12.94 5.17
CA ILE A 13 -4.83 -12.28 6.12
C ILE A 13 -6.27 -12.66 5.83
N LEU A 14 -6.57 -12.98 4.57
CA LEU A 14 -7.90 -13.30 4.05
C LEU A 14 -7.79 -14.37 2.97
N ASP A 15 -8.73 -15.29 2.93
CA ASP A 15 -8.95 -16.18 1.80
C ASP A 15 -10.16 -15.72 0.98
N GLU A 16 -10.20 -16.05 -0.33
CA GLU A 16 -11.37 -15.73 -1.18
C GLU A 16 -12.68 -16.28 -0.60
N GLU A 17 -12.61 -17.42 0.07
CA GLU A 17 -13.77 -18.09 0.68
C GLU A 17 -14.29 -17.39 1.93
N ASP A 18 -13.49 -16.55 2.56
CA ASP A 18 -13.91 -15.74 3.71
C ASP A 18 -14.86 -14.60 3.29
N ILE A 19 -14.79 -14.18 2.03
CA ILE A 19 -15.69 -13.15 1.50
C ILE A 19 -17.12 -13.71 1.46
N PRO A 20 -18.10 -13.01 2.04
CA PRO A 20 -19.49 -13.45 2.06
C PRO A 20 -19.98 -13.90 0.67
N VAL A 21 -20.59 -15.08 0.61
CA VAL A 21 -20.99 -15.70 -0.65
C VAL A 21 -21.94 -14.82 -1.46
N GLU A 22 -22.78 -14.02 -0.82
CA GLU A 22 -23.70 -13.11 -1.48
C GLU A 22 -22.95 -12.03 -2.25
N LEU A 23 -21.88 -11.47 -1.65
CA LEU A 23 -21.02 -10.49 -2.32
C LEU A 23 -20.28 -11.11 -3.52
N ARG A 24 -19.80 -12.37 -3.35
CA ARG A 24 -19.15 -13.10 -4.44
C ARG A 24 -20.10 -13.44 -5.58
N ARG A 25 -21.39 -13.72 -5.29
CA ARG A 25 -22.41 -13.96 -6.32
C ARG A 25 -22.69 -12.72 -7.16
N THR A 26 -22.79 -11.56 -6.51
CA THR A 26 -23.06 -10.29 -7.20
C THR A 26 -21.83 -9.77 -7.92
N LEU A 27 -20.67 -9.75 -7.25
CA LEU A 27 -19.47 -9.09 -7.78
C LEU A 27 -18.53 -10.01 -8.58
N GLY A 28 -18.55 -11.33 -8.32
CA GLY A 28 -17.65 -12.33 -8.90
C GLY A 28 -16.84 -13.07 -7.85
N PHE A 29 -16.47 -14.31 -8.13
CA PHE A 29 -15.78 -15.24 -7.26
C PHE A 29 -14.26 -15.10 -7.29
N THR A 30 -13.74 -14.39 -8.28
CA THR A 30 -12.32 -14.11 -8.45
C THR A 30 -12.11 -12.62 -8.70
N THR A 31 -10.90 -12.13 -8.46
CA THR A 31 -10.53 -10.73 -8.79
C THR A 31 -10.79 -10.39 -10.24
N ARG A 32 -10.53 -11.32 -11.16
CA ARG A 32 -10.78 -11.13 -12.58
C ARG A 32 -12.26 -10.96 -12.86
N GLU A 33 -13.10 -11.82 -12.31
CA GLU A 33 -14.57 -11.75 -12.47
C GLU A 33 -15.11 -10.46 -11.86
N ARG A 34 -14.63 -10.06 -10.69
CA ARG A 34 -15.02 -8.78 -10.06
C ARG A 34 -14.69 -7.58 -10.93
N LEU A 35 -13.48 -7.52 -11.48
CA LEU A 35 -13.07 -6.42 -12.37
C LEU A 35 -13.93 -6.41 -13.64
N ASP A 36 -14.14 -7.56 -14.25
CA ASP A 36 -14.96 -7.70 -15.45
C ASP A 36 -16.40 -7.25 -15.20
N HIS A 37 -17.02 -7.72 -14.12
CA HIS A 37 -18.37 -7.31 -13.70
C HIS A 37 -18.46 -5.79 -13.48
N LEU A 38 -17.54 -5.21 -12.70
CA LEU A 38 -17.54 -3.77 -12.40
C LEU A 38 -17.39 -2.92 -13.65
N ILE A 39 -16.51 -3.31 -14.57
CA ILE A 39 -16.28 -2.60 -15.82
C ILE A 39 -17.56 -2.67 -16.70
N HIS A 40 -18.13 -3.85 -16.86
CA HIS A 40 -19.36 -4.02 -17.65
C HIS A 40 -20.55 -3.29 -17.06
N ASP A 41 -20.72 -3.34 -15.73
CA ASP A 41 -21.79 -2.63 -15.04
C ASP A 41 -21.69 -1.11 -15.25
N ILE A 42 -20.51 -0.54 -15.04
CA ILE A 42 -20.28 0.90 -15.24
C ILE A 42 -20.52 1.29 -16.70
N ILE A 43 -19.97 0.56 -17.67
CA ILE A 43 -20.14 0.86 -19.09
C ILE A 43 -21.62 0.81 -19.46
N SER A 44 -22.32 -0.26 -19.08
CA SER A 44 -23.71 -0.48 -19.44
C SER A 44 -24.64 0.60 -18.85
N ASN A 45 -24.40 1.02 -17.62
CA ASN A 45 -25.22 2.02 -16.95
C ASN A 45 -24.87 3.47 -17.33
N SER A 46 -23.65 3.73 -17.81
CA SER A 46 -23.20 5.07 -18.21
C SER A 46 -23.42 5.37 -19.70
N MET A 47 -23.63 4.33 -20.52
CA MET A 47 -23.75 4.50 -21.98
C MET A 47 -24.90 5.44 -22.35
N GLY A 48 -24.57 6.49 -23.09
CA GLY A 48 -25.56 7.52 -23.52
C GLY A 48 -25.93 8.52 -22.41
N ARG A 49 -25.18 8.59 -21.32
CA ARG A 49 -25.36 9.57 -20.24
C ARG A 49 -24.11 10.44 -20.10
N ASP A 50 -24.27 11.61 -19.50
CA ASP A 50 -23.16 12.54 -19.22
C ASP A 50 -22.43 12.24 -17.89
N ASP A 51 -22.86 11.18 -17.19
CA ASP A 51 -22.31 10.76 -15.88
C ASP A 51 -21.80 9.33 -15.91
N ILE A 52 -20.85 9.04 -15.01
CA ILE A 52 -20.39 7.68 -14.73
C ILE A 52 -21.27 7.08 -13.64
N ILE A 53 -22.05 6.07 -14.01
CA ILE A 53 -23.09 5.46 -13.16
C ILE A 53 -22.81 3.97 -13.01
N MET A 54 -23.00 3.48 -11.79
CA MET A 54 -23.03 2.07 -11.43
C MET A 54 -24.44 1.68 -11.03
N SER A 55 -24.86 0.44 -11.27
CA SER A 55 -26.14 -0.04 -10.79
C SER A 55 -26.23 0.00 -9.25
N ASP A 56 -27.43 0.19 -8.71
CA ASP A 56 -27.63 0.22 -7.25
C ASP A 56 -27.18 -1.09 -6.59
N GLU A 57 -27.46 -2.23 -7.20
CA GLU A 57 -27.06 -3.55 -6.73
C GLU A 57 -25.54 -3.70 -6.61
N THR A 58 -24.83 -3.33 -7.66
CA THR A 58 -23.35 -3.37 -7.67
C THR A 58 -22.76 -2.37 -6.68
N ALA A 59 -23.33 -1.17 -6.59
CA ALA A 59 -22.89 -0.13 -5.67
C ALA A 59 -23.08 -0.53 -4.19
N GLU A 60 -24.18 -1.21 -3.87
CA GLU A 60 -24.45 -1.73 -2.53
C GLU A 60 -23.50 -2.87 -2.18
N ALA A 61 -23.37 -3.86 -3.06
CA ALA A 61 -22.44 -4.97 -2.87
C ALA A 61 -20.98 -4.50 -2.72
N LEU A 62 -20.57 -3.48 -3.44
CA LEU A 62 -19.22 -2.89 -3.33
C LEU A 62 -19.02 -2.16 -2.00
N ARG A 63 -20.06 -1.47 -1.48
CA ARG A 63 -20.02 -0.87 -0.13
C ARG A 63 -19.87 -1.94 0.95
N ASP A 64 -20.64 -3.01 0.86
CA ASP A 64 -20.61 -4.09 1.84
C ASP A 64 -19.27 -4.85 1.78
N LEU A 65 -18.74 -5.08 0.60
CA LEU A 65 -17.38 -5.64 0.44
C LEU A 65 -16.32 -4.73 1.08
N ARG A 66 -16.45 -3.42 0.92
CA ARG A 66 -15.53 -2.46 1.55
C ARG A 66 -15.63 -2.49 3.08
N LEU A 67 -16.84 -2.60 3.63
CA LEU A 67 -17.05 -2.73 5.09
C LEU A 67 -16.46 -4.05 5.59
N PHE A 68 -16.71 -5.15 4.90
CA PHE A 68 -16.11 -6.44 5.21
C PHE A 68 -14.59 -6.39 5.25
N MET A 69 -13.97 -5.81 4.21
CA MET A 69 -12.51 -5.63 4.15
C MET A 69 -12.00 -4.75 5.29
N PHE A 70 -12.75 -3.71 5.65
CA PHE A 70 -12.37 -2.83 6.76
C PHE A 70 -12.32 -3.59 8.08
N GLU A 71 -13.32 -4.41 8.35
CA GLU A 71 -13.42 -5.16 9.60
C GLU A 71 -12.42 -6.32 9.70
N HIS A 72 -12.27 -7.09 8.61
CA HIS A 72 -11.51 -8.34 8.63
C HIS A 72 -10.03 -8.17 8.25
N VAL A 73 -9.69 -7.16 7.45
CA VAL A 73 -8.31 -6.92 7.01
C VAL A 73 -7.68 -5.75 7.76
N TYR A 74 -8.28 -4.56 7.71
CA TYR A 74 -7.65 -3.36 8.28
C TYR A 74 -7.65 -3.32 9.81
N ARG A 75 -8.63 -3.98 10.45
CA ARG A 75 -8.68 -4.11 11.91
C ARG A 75 -7.99 -5.37 12.44
N ASN A 76 -7.41 -6.18 11.55
CA ASN A 76 -6.69 -7.38 11.95
C ASN A 76 -5.50 -7.01 12.86
N PRO A 77 -5.37 -7.61 14.06
CA PRO A 77 -4.30 -7.29 15.01
C PRO A 77 -2.90 -7.53 14.44
N VAL A 78 -2.73 -8.52 13.55
CA VAL A 78 -1.45 -8.83 12.90
C VAL A 78 -1.05 -7.68 11.96
N ALA A 79 -1.99 -7.25 11.10
CA ALA A 79 -1.75 -6.10 10.21
C ALA A 79 -1.47 -4.82 11.00
N LYS A 80 -2.17 -4.59 12.11
CA LYS A 80 -1.94 -3.44 13.00
C LYS A 80 -0.57 -3.48 13.67
N GLY A 81 -0.10 -4.66 14.06
CA GLY A 81 1.24 -4.83 14.62
C GLY A 81 2.35 -4.44 13.63
N GLU A 82 2.21 -4.84 12.37
CA GLU A 82 3.16 -4.49 11.32
C GLU A 82 3.08 -2.99 10.94
N GLU A 83 1.90 -2.39 10.94
CA GLU A 83 1.72 -0.93 10.73
C GLU A 83 2.50 -0.11 11.77
N VAL A 84 2.43 -0.50 13.05
CA VAL A 84 3.19 0.16 14.13
C VAL A 84 4.69 0.07 13.89
N LYS A 85 5.17 -1.11 13.50
CA LYS A 85 6.60 -1.30 13.17
C LYS A 85 7.01 -0.47 11.96
N ALA A 86 6.21 -0.47 10.90
CA ALA A 86 6.47 0.32 9.70
C ALA A 86 6.53 1.82 10.01
N LYS A 87 5.61 2.33 10.84
CA LYS A 87 5.63 3.73 11.28
C LYS A 87 6.92 4.06 12.04
N ALA A 88 7.31 3.24 13.00
CA ALA A 88 8.54 3.44 13.77
C ALA A 88 9.78 3.38 12.89
N MET A 89 9.79 2.47 11.89
CA MET A 89 10.86 2.36 10.90
C MET A 89 10.99 3.65 10.07
N LEU A 90 9.89 4.16 9.54
CA LEU A 90 9.89 5.38 8.71
C LEU A 90 10.31 6.61 9.53
N GLU A 91 9.87 6.71 10.78
CA GLU A 91 10.26 7.79 11.70
C GLU A 91 11.78 7.76 11.98
N GLN A 92 12.35 6.59 12.26
CA GLN A 92 13.79 6.45 12.43
C GLN A 92 14.58 6.80 11.17
N MET A 93 14.09 6.37 9.99
CA MET A 93 14.71 6.73 8.71
C MET A 93 14.65 8.22 8.44
N TYR A 94 13.55 8.90 8.81
CA TYR A 94 13.44 10.35 8.66
C TYR A 94 14.53 11.07 9.47
N TYR A 95 14.66 10.77 10.75
CA TYR A 95 15.69 11.41 11.57
C TYR A 95 17.10 11.05 11.11
N PHE A 96 17.32 9.81 10.70
CA PHE A 96 18.60 9.38 10.15
C PHE A 96 19.01 10.22 8.92
N TYR A 97 18.13 10.39 7.95
CA TYR A 97 18.43 11.21 6.76
C TYR A 97 18.43 12.71 7.05
N MET A 98 17.75 13.16 8.10
CA MET A 98 17.93 14.52 8.60
C MET A 98 19.34 14.76 9.13
N ASP A 99 19.95 13.77 9.79
CA ASP A 99 21.29 13.89 10.32
C ASP A 99 22.38 13.57 9.29
N HIS A 100 22.05 12.76 8.27
CA HIS A 100 22.97 12.28 7.24
C HIS A 100 22.47 12.65 5.84
N ILE A 101 22.23 13.94 5.63
CA ILE A 101 21.64 14.46 4.38
C ILE A 101 22.49 14.12 3.14
N GLU A 102 23.80 13.99 3.31
CA GLU A 102 24.76 13.63 2.27
C GLU A 102 24.55 12.24 1.67
N GLN A 103 23.77 11.38 2.34
CA GLN A 103 23.43 10.04 1.84
C GLN A 103 22.24 10.04 0.87
N LEU A 104 21.62 11.19 0.67
CA LEU A 104 20.53 11.31 -0.31
C LEU A 104 21.08 11.29 -1.75
N PRO A 105 20.24 10.86 -2.72
CA PRO A 105 20.60 10.94 -4.14
C PRO A 105 20.99 12.36 -4.56
N ALA A 106 21.99 12.48 -5.43
CA ALA A 106 22.53 13.77 -5.90
C ALA A 106 21.45 14.74 -6.46
N LYS A 107 20.39 14.19 -7.07
CA LYS A 107 19.27 15.01 -7.55
C LYS A 107 18.57 15.78 -6.41
N LEU A 108 18.41 15.14 -5.25
CA LEU A 108 17.75 15.74 -4.09
C LEU A 108 18.69 16.72 -3.37
N LEU A 109 19.98 16.42 -3.32
CA LEU A 109 20.99 17.34 -2.77
C LEU A 109 21.02 18.64 -3.58
N LYS A 110 20.89 18.56 -4.91
CA LYS A 110 20.80 19.75 -5.76
C LYS A 110 19.58 20.62 -5.44
N MET A 111 18.43 20.03 -5.13
CA MET A 111 17.23 20.79 -4.73
C MET A 111 17.45 21.49 -3.38
N LEU A 112 18.21 20.88 -2.47
CA LEU A 112 18.62 21.53 -1.22
C LEU A 112 19.50 22.75 -1.47
N ASP A 113 20.46 22.65 -2.41
CA ASP A 113 21.35 23.78 -2.79
C ASP A 113 20.54 24.91 -3.47
N GLU A 114 19.44 24.59 -4.10
CA GLU A 114 18.49 25.52 -4.72
C GLU A 114 17.54 26.18 -3.70
N GLY A 115 17.60 25.78 -2.41
CA GLY A 115 16.90 26.42 -1.29
C GLY A 115 15.62 25.70 -0.85
N GLU A 116 15.38 24.48 -1.31
CA GLU A 116 14.24 23.67 -0.83
C GLU A 116 14.43 23.27 0.64
N ASP A 117 13.31 23.10 1.35
CA ASP A 117 13.32 22.70 2.77
C ASP A 117 13.87 21.29 2.97
N LYS A 118 14.82 21.14 3.88
CA LYS A 118 15.48 19.89 4.18
C LYS A 118 14.53 18.78 4.61
N GLY A 119 13.58 19.10 5.49
CA GLY A 119 12.62 18.12 6.00
C GLY A 119 11.69 17.63 4.89
N ARG A 120 11.28 18.54 3.98
CA ARG A 120 10.49 18.19 2.82
C ARG A 120 11.24 17.23 1.89
N ILE A 121 12.50 17.54 1.57
CA ILE A 121 13.33 16.69 0.70
C ILE A 121 13.47 15.27 1.28
N VAL A 122 13.69 15.16 2.59
CA VAL A 122 13.76 13.86 3.27
C VAL A 122 12.42 13.13 3.21
N CYS A 123 11.30 13.83 3.44
CA CYS A 123 9.96 13.23 3.27
C CYS A 123 9.72 12.76 1.84
N ASP A 124 10.05 13.55 0.84
CA ASP A 124 9.88 13.20 -0.57
C ASP A 124 10.74 11.97 -0.94
N TYR A 125 11.95 11.87 -0.40
CA TYR A 125 12.80 10.70 -0.61
C TYR A 125 12.19 9.43 -0.03
N ILE A 126 11.74 9.47 1.24
CA ILE A 126 11.16 8.31 1.92
C ILE A 126 9.82 7.92 1.30
N SER A 127 8.96 8.88 0.97
CA SER A 127 7.65 8.62 0.38
C SER A 127 7.73 8.03 -1.04
N GLY A 128 8.83 8.29 -1.75
CA GLY A 128 9.11 7.69 -3.06
C GLY A 128 9.64 6.26 -3.01
N MET A 129 9.90 5.71 -1.82
CA MET A 129 10.36 4.32 -1.68
C MET A 129 9.22 3.32 -1.83
N THR A 130 9.51 2.18 -2.46
CA THR A 130 8.66 1.00 -2.29
C THR A 130 8.89 0.38 -0.90
N ASP A 131 7.91 -0.36 -0.37
CA ASP A 131 8.02 -1.02 0.94
C ASP A 131 9.29 -1.87 1.05
N LYS A 132 9.58 -2.66 0.01
CA LYS A 132 10.77 -3.51 -0.04
C LYS A 132 12.07 -2.68 0.00
N TYR A 133 12.09 -1.57 -0.71
CA TYR A 133 13.27 -0.69 -0.73
C TYR A 133 13.46 0.00 0.62
N ALA A 134 12.39 0.49 1.23
CA ALA A 134 12.43 1.10 2.56
C ALA A 134 12.97 0.12 3.63
N ILE A 135 12.45 -1.13 3.64
CA ILE A 135 12.94 -2.18 4.54
C ILE A 135 14.44 -2.48 4.30
N THR A 136 14.86 -2.52 3.04
CA THR A 136 16.27 -2.76 2.69
C THR A 136 17.15 -1.63 3.21
N LYS A 137 16.75 -0.38 2.95
CA LYS A 137 17.50 0.80 3.43
C LYS A 137 17.53 0.89 4.95
N PHE A 138 16.44 0.55 5.61
CA PHE A 138 16.43 0.47 7.07
C PHE A 138 17.44 -0.55 7.58
N LYS A 139 17.46 -1.75 7.00
CA LYS A 139 18.44 -2.78 7.39
C LYS A 139 19.89 -2.35 7.14
N GLU A 140 20.15 -1.71 6.01
CA GLU A 140 21.50 -1.20 5.69
C GLU A 140 21.99 -0.16 6.71
N ASN A 141 21.10 0.73 7.15
CA ASN A 141 21.47 1.85 8.01
C ASN A 141 21.47 1.51 9.53
N PHE A 142 20.61 0.56 9.95
CA PHE A 142 20.38 0.31 11.38
C PHE A 142 20.75 -1.08 11.85
N MET A 143 20.95 -2.03 10.94
CA MET A 143 21.29 -3.40 11.31
C MET A 143 22.79 -3.65 11.07
N PRO A 144 23.55 -4.06 12.10
CA PRO A 144 24.95 -4.42 11.89
C PRO A 144 25.05 -5.61 10.93
N GLN A 145 26.00 -5.53 10.01
CA GLN A 145 26.30 -6.64 9.12
C GLN A 145 27.40 -7.51 9.76
N ALA A 146 27.27 -8.82 9.60
CA ALA A 146 28.35 -9.72 10.02
C ALA A 146 29.62 -9.40 9.23
N TRP A 147 30.76 -9.35 9.93
CA TRP A 147 32.04 -9.19 9.28
C TRP A 147 32.26 -10.35 8.31
N LYS A 148 32.38 -10.05 7.03
CA LYS A 148 32.94 -11.00 6.08
C LYS A 148 34.43 -11.01 6.30
N VAL A 149 34.91 -11.97 7.06
CA VAL A 149 36.35 -12.32 7.06
C VAL A 149 36.53 -13.11 5.75
N ASP A 150 37.12 -12.46 4.74
CA ASP A 150 37.56 -13.15 3.54
C ASP A 150 38.62 -14.16 3.96
N GLY A 151 38.32 -15.45 3.94
CA GLY A 151 39.24 -16.55 4.12
C GLY A 151 38.88 -17.53 5.26
N TYR A 152 37.84 -18.30 5.10
CA TYR A 152 37.72 -19.70 5.53
C TYR A 152 36.77 -20.42 4.59
#